data_6de3a3a9dc1dc9efb6b4e436d61ac3f1
#
_entry.id   6de3a3a9dc1dc9efb6b4e436d61ac3f1
#
_cell.length_a   1.000
_cell.length_b   1.000
_cell.length_c   1.000
_cell.angle_alpha   90.00
_cell.angle_beta   90.00
_cell.angle_gamma   90.00
#
_symmetry.space_group_name_H-M   'P 1'
#
loop_
_entity.id
_entity.type
_entity.pdbx_description
1 polymer ?
#
loop_
_entity_poly.entity_id
_entity_poly.type
_entity_poly.pdbx_seq_one_letter_code
_entity_poly.pdbx_strand_id
1 'polypeptide(L)'
;DLDFASVQRDNPEMERRCQEVIDRCWQRGDDNPILFIHDVGAGGLSNAMPELISDGGRGGRFNLRDILSDEPGMSPLEVWCNESQERYVMAVAPEKLAEFAAICQRERAPYAVIGEATEEQHLTLNDSHFDNSPIDMPLDVLLGKTPKMTRDVVKLQAKGDALQREGITLTDAVNRVLHLPTVAEKTFLITIGDRSVTGMVARDQMVGPWQIPVANCAVTTASLDSYHGEAFALGERAPVALLDFAASARLAVGEALTNLAATPVGSLKRVKLSANWMSAAGHPGEDAGLYDAVKAVGEELCPALGITIPVGKDSMSMKTRWQEGTEQREMTSPLSLVITAFARVEDVRRNVTPQLVADRDNLLLLIDLGNGANTLGATALAQVYRQLGDKPADVRDATQLAGFFNAIQALVSQQKLLAYHDRSDGGLLVTLAEMAFTGHCGIEVDIAALGSDALAALFTEELGAVIQINAADREAVEQILAEHGLAHCSHVLGSA
;
A
#
# COMPACT_ATOMS: atom_id res chain seq x y z
N ASP A 1 8.87 17.12 24.71
CA ASP A 1 9.88 16.05 24.86
C ASP A 1 9.22 14.68 25.03
N LEU A 2 8.10 14.58 25.77
CA LEU A 2 7.35 13.33 25.90
C LEU A 2 6.65 12.91 24.60
N ASP A 3 6.30 13.85 23.73
CA ASP A 3 5.71 13.57 22.42
C ASP A 3 6.66 12.78 21.51
N PHE A 4 7.96 13.00 21.66
CA PHE A 4 8.97 12.19 20.95
C PHE A 4 9.05 10.75 21.44
N ALA A 5 8.73 10.50 22.70
CA ALA A 5 8.73 9.18 23.31
C ALA A 5 7.37 8.46 23.21
N SER A 6 6.32 9.15 22.74
CA SER A 6 4.95 8.61 22.73
C SER A 6 4.74 7.49 21.70
N VAL A 7 5.39 7.57 20.56
CA VAL A 7 5.36 6.51 19.54
C VAL A 7 6.64 5.69 19.63
N GLN A 8 6.67 4.67 20.49
CA GLN A 8 7.82 3.81 20.70
C GLN A 8 7.59 2.45 20.06
N ARG A 9 8.60 1.95 19.36
CA ARG A 9 8.59 0.66 18.66
C ARG A 9 9.96 -0.02 18.70
N ASP A 10 10.63 0.01 19.85
CA ASP A 10 12.00 -0.45 19.93
C ASP A 10 12.22 -1.66 20.84
N ASN A 11 11.16 -2.29 21.34
CA ASN A 11 11.28 -3.46 22.22
C ASN A 11 10.75 -4.74 21.55
N PRO A 12 11.50 -5.35 20.61
CA PRO A 12 11.06 -6.55 19.90
C PRO A 12 10.88 -7.77 20.82
N GLU A 13 11.56 -7.81 21.96
CA GLU A 13 11.34 -8.87 22.95
C GLU A 13 9.94 -8.75 23.59
N MET A 14 9.49 -7.56 23.91
CA MET A 14 8.17 -7.34 24.49
C MET A 14 7.08 -7.65 23.45
N GLU A 15 7.25 -7.22 22.22
CA GLU A 15 6.36 -7.57 21.11
C GLU A 15 6.24 -9.09 20.96
N ARG A 16 7.36 -9.81 20.97
CA ARG A 16 7.35 -11.27 20.90
C ARG A 16 6.64 -11.92 22.09
N ARG A 17 6.82 -11.41 23.31
CA ARG A 17 6.14 -11.91 24.50
C ARG A 17 4.63 -11.73 24.40
N CYS A 18 4.16 -10.55 23.95
CA CYS A 18 2.75 -10.30 23.70
C CYS A 18 2.18 -11.27 22.66
N GLN A 19 2.89 -11.47 21.55
CA GLN A 19 2.50 -12.40 20.49
C GLN A 19 2.38 -13.85 21.05
N GLU A 20 3.32 -14.31 21.85
CA GLU A 20 3.24 -15.65 22.46
C GLU A 20 2.03 -15.80 23.37
N VAL A 21 1.67 -14.77 24.14
CA VAL A 21 0.45 -14.81 24.98
C VAL A 21 -0.79 -14.96 24.11
N ILE A 22 -0.90 -14.13 23.05
CA ILE A 22 -2.04 -14.16 22.12
C ILE A 22 -2.13 -15.53 21.45
N ASP A 23 -1.02 -16.05 20.92
CA ASP A 23 -0.96 -17.35 20.25
C ASP A 23 -1.35 -18.50 21.19
N ARG A 24 -0.87 -18.50 22.43
CA ARG A 24 -1.22 -19.54 23.41
C ARG A 24 -2.70 -19.50 23.83
N CYS A 25 -3.26 -18.31 23.92
CA CYS A 25 -4.69 -18.15 24.18
C CYS A 25 -5.51 -18.62 22.96
N TRP A 26 -5.15 -18.19 21.76
CA TRP A 26 -5.84 -18.55 20.53
C TRP A 26 -5.81 -20.06 20.23
N GLN A 27 -4.69 -20.74 20.47
CA GLN A 27 -4.53 -22.19 20.26
C GLN A 27 -5.48 -23.05 21.11
N ARG A 28 -6.14 -22.45 22.11
CA ARG A 28 -7.12 -23.17 22.94
C ARG A 28 -8.49 -23.32 22.29
N GLY A 29 -8.72 -22.70 21.14
CA GLY A 29 -10.00 -22.76 20.45
C GLY A 29 -11.15 -22.21 21.30
N ASP A 30 -12.16 -23.03 21.56
CA ASP A 30 -13.34 -22.64 22.37
C ASP A 30 -13.01 -22.33 23.84
N ASP A 31 -11.85 -22.78 24.33
CA ASP A 31 -11.36 -22.50 25.68
C ASP A 31 -10.49 -21.24 25.76
N ASN A 32 -10.41 -20.44 24.70
CA ASN A 32 -9.66 -19.19 24.68
C ASN A 32 -10.11 -18.26 25.82
N PRO A 33 -9.21 -17.82 26.71
CA PRO A 33 -9.56 -16.89 27.79
C PRO A 33 -9.86 -15.48 27.29
N ILE A 34 -9.36 -15.09 26.11
CA ILE A 34 -9.58 -13.76 25.51
C ILE A 34 -10.92 -13.77 24.78
N LEU A 35 -11.85 -12.93 25.25
CA LEU A 35 -13.17 -12.74 24.63
C LEU A 35 -13.13 -11.69 23.51
N PHE A 36 -12.32 -10.65 23.70
CA PHE A 36 -12.16 -9.54 22.79
C PHE A 36 -10.78 -8.93 22.96
N ILE A 37 -10.18 -8.42 21.87
CA ILE A 37 -8.84 -7.84 21.87
C ILE A 37 -8.79 -6.64 20.92
N HIS A 38 -8.07 -5.60 21.33
CA HIS A 38 -7.75 -4.45 20.51
C HIS A 38 -6.28 -4.04 20.73
N ASP A 39 -5.60 -3.57 19.70
CA ASP A 39 -4.26 -3.00 19.84
C ASP A 39 -4.32 -1.59 20.40
N VAL A 40 -3.19 -1.10 20.91
CA VAL A 40 -3.04 0.29 21.35
C VAL A 40 -2.25 1.04 20.30
N GLY A 41 -2.95 1.85 19.52
CA GLY A 41 -2.39 2.69 18.47
C GLY A 41 -2.48 4.17 18.77
N ALA A 42 -2.89 4.95 17.75
CA ALA A 42 -3.08 6.39 17.84
C ALA A 42 -4.07 6.76 18.95
N GLY A 43 -3.72 7.79 19.77
CA GLY A 43 -4.50 8.19 20.94
C GLY A 43 -4.29 7.32 22.17
N GLY A 44 -3.51 6.24 22.06
CA GLY A 44 -3.22 5.36 23.22
C GLY A 44 -4.46 4.68 23.79
N LEU A 45 -4.51 4.54 25.11
CA LEU A 45 -5.65 3.93 25.79
C LEU A 45 -6.93 4.76 25.69
N SER A 46 -6.83 6.06 25.41
CA SER A 46 -7.99 6.93 25.24
C SER A 46 -8.83 6.57 24.01
N ASN A 47 -8.24 5.86 23.06
CA ASN A 47 -8.90 5.29 21.90
C ASN A 47 -9.19 3.80 22.06
N ALA A 48 -8.17 3.02 22.42
CA ALA A 48 -8.26 1.56 22.47
C ALA A 48 -9.30 1.05 23.49
N MET A 49 -9.40 1.64 24.67
CA MET A 49 -10.34 1.17 25.70
C MET A 49 -11.80 1.47 25.35
N PRO A 50 -12.18 2.69 24.92
CA PRO A 50 -13.53 2.95 24.45
C PRO A 50 -13.96 2.09 23.26
N GLU A 51 -13.06 1.88 22.28
CA GLU A 51 -13.34 1.02 21.12
C GLU A 51 -13.57 -0.44 21.56
N LEU A 52 -12.69 -0.99 22.40
CA LEU A 52 -12.83 -2.35 22.92
C LEU A 52 -14.22 -2.60 23.55
N ILE A 53 -14.66 -1.72 24.44
CA ILE A 53 -15.93 -1.90 25.15
C ILE A 53 -17.15 -1.60 24.26
N SER A 54 -17.07 -0.59 23.40
CA SER A 54 -18.13 -0.23 22.44
C SER A 54 -18.38 -1.33 21.43
N ASP A 55 -17.34 -1.87 20.82
CA ASP A 55 -17.44 -2.96 19.83
C ASP A 55 -17.94 -4.26 20.49
N GLY A 56 -17.62 -4.46 21.76
CA GLY A 56 -18.19 -5.52 22.59
C GLY A 56 -19.65 -5.28 23.02
N GLY A 57 -20.26 -4.13 22.68
CA GLY A 57 -21.62 -3.75 23.07
C GLY A 57 -21.77 -3.48 24.57
N ARG A 58 -20.69 -3.02 25.21
CA ARG A 58 -20.59 -2.81 26.65
C ARG A 58 -20.17 -1.38 26.99
N GLY A 59 -20.21 -1.02 28.26
CA GLY A 59 -19.46 0.08 28.84
C GLY A 59 -18.29 -0.43 29.64
N GLY A 60 -17.63 0.48 30.37
CA GLY A 60 -16.47 0.10 31.18
C GLY A 60 -16.18 1.06 32.33
N ARG A 61 -15.66 0.52 33.41
CA ARG A 61 -15.18 1.26 34.57
C ARG A 61 -13.73 0.90 34.82
N PHE A 62 -12.84 1.88 34.73
CA PHE A 62 -11.40 1.69 34.80
C PHE A 62 -10.73 2.54 35.87
N ASN A 63 -9.58 2.07 36.37
CA ASN A 63 -8.73 2.78 37.28
C ASN A 63 -7.41 3.17 36.60
N LEU A 64 -7.15 4.44 36.51
CA LEU A 64 -5.96 4.95 35.83
C LEU A 64 -4.65 4.46 36.44
N ARG A 65 -4.62 4.33 37.78
CA ARG A 65 -3.41 3.96 38.52
C ARG A 65 -3.11 2.46 38.55
N ASP A 66 -4.01 1.65 38.03
CA ASP A 66 -3.75 0.22 37.79
C ASP A 66 -3.03 -0.03 36.46
N ILE A 67 -2.91 1.00 35.59
CA ILE A 67 -2.14 0.93 34.35
C ILE A 67 -0.65 0.89 34.71
N LEU A 68 0.06 -0.13 34.18
CA LEU A 68 1.49 -0.27 34.38
C LEU A 68 2.24 0.90 33.69
N SER A 69 3.11 1.56 34.44
CA SER A 69 3.97 2.63 33.95
C SER A 69 5.27 2.62 34.76
N ASP A 70 6.41 2.65 34.05
CA ASP A 70 7.74 2.81 34.63
C ASP A 70 8.12 4.28 34.83
N GLU A 71 7.29 5.21 34.32
CA GLU A 71 7.50 6.66 34.42
C GLU A 71 6.53 7.28 35.46
N PRO A 72 6.95 7.42 36.71
CA PRO A 72 6.07 7.90 37.78
C PRO A 72 5.69 9.38 37.68
N GLY A 73 6.36 10.12 36.81
CA GLY A 73 6.11 11.54 36.58
C GLY A 73 4.98 11.85 35.57
N MET A 74 4.40 10.84 34.94
CA MET A 74 3.34 11.04 33.96
C MET A 74 2.06 11.55 34.61
N SER A 75 1.50 12.59 34.02
CA SER A 75 0.16 13.10 34.35
C SER A 75 -0.93 12.09 33.93
N PRO A 76 -2.17 12.22 34.46
CA PRO A 76 -3.30 11.39 34.03
C PRO A 76 -3.52 11.40 32.52
N LEU A 77 -3.39 12.58 31.88
CA LEU A 77 -3.52 12.74 30.43
C LEU A 77 -2.44 11.95 29.68
N GLU A 78 -1.18 12.07 30.10
CA GLU A 78 -0.07 11.36 29.48
C GLU A 78 -0.18 9.85 29.62
N VAL A 79 -0.62 9.32 30.76
CA VAL A 79 -0.87 7.88 30.93
C VAL A 79 -1.98 7.39 30.01
N TRP A 80 -3.08 8.16 29.91
CA TRP A 80 -4.26 7.75 29.15
C TRP A 80 -4.10 7.90 27.65
N CYS A 81 -3.41 8.95 27.18
CA CYS A 81 -3.23 9.26 25.77
C CYS A 81 -1.86 8.85 25.21
N ASN A 82 -1.01 8.19 26.00
CA ASN A 82 0.30 7.75 25.54
C ASN A 82 0.18 6.72 24.42
N GLU A 83 0.87 6.96 23.30
CA GLU A 83 0.85 6.10 22.10
C GLU A 83 1.98 5.05 22.09
N SER A 84 2.57 4.69 23.24
CA SER A 84 3.56 3.61 23.27
C SER A 84 2.96 2.34 22.67
N GLN A 85 3.63 1.81 21.67
CA GLN A 85 3.20 0.65 20.90
C GLN A 85 3.50 -0.65 21.67
N GLU A 86 3.27 -1.82 21.06
CA GLU A 86 3.46 -3.16 21.63
C GLU A 86 2.61 -3.41 22.89
N ARG A 87 1.44 -2.76 22.94
CA ARG A 87 0.42 -2.95 23.99
C ARG A 87 -0.89 -3.42 23.37
N TYR A 88 -1.63 -4.19 24.13
CA TYR A 88 -2.97 -4.65 23.79
C TYR A 88 -3.92 -4.43 24.96
N VAL A 89 -5.17 -4.13 24.65
CA VAL A 89 -6.27 -4.13 25.61
C VAL A 89 -7.15 -5.34 25.33
N MET A 90 -7.58 -6.05 26.39
CA MET A 90 -8.29 -7.32 26.24
C MET A 90 -9.46 -7.39 27.21
N ALA A 91 -10.55 -8.01 26.79
CA ALA A 91 -11.59 -8.49 27.66
C ALA A 91 -11.36 -9.98 27.95
N VAL A 92 -11.26 -10.34 29.23
CA VAL A 92 -11.03 -11.71 29.69
C VAL A 92 -12.18 -12.09 30.61
N ALA A 93 -12.73 -13.30 30.43
CA ALA A 93 -13.78 -13.81 31.31
C ALA A 93 -13.25 -13.96 32.76
N PRO A 94 -13.98 -13.52 33.78
CA PRO A 94 -13.49 -13.55 35.18
C PRO A 94 -13.02 -14.95 35.61
N GLU A 95 -13.74 -16.00 35.22
CA GLU A 95 -13.41 -17.39 35.53
C GLU A 95 -12.15 -17.91 34.83
N LYS A 96 -11.72 -17.24 33.74
CA LYS A 96 -10.52 -17.56 32.95
C LYS A 96 -9.31 -16.67 33.31
N LEU A 97 -9.47 -15.69 34.19
CA LEU A 97 -8.41 -14.74 34.55
C LEU A 97 -7.18 -15.40 35.11
N ALA A 98 -7.37 -16.42 36.00
CA ALA A 98 -6.24 -17.15 36.60
C ALA A 98 -5.43 -17.92 35.54
N GLU A 99 -6.09 -18.46 34.53
CA GLU A 99 -5.46 -19.16 33.43
C GLU A 99 -4.70 -18.20 32.52
N PHE A 100 -5.31 -17.06 32.14
CA PHE A 100 -4.66 -15.99 31.41
C PHE A 100 -3.40 -15.48 32.17
N ALA A 101 -3.51 -15.24 33.47
CA ALA A 101 -2.39 -14.83 34.31
C ALA A 101 -1.23 -15.83 34.27
N ALA A 102 -1.52 -17.13 34.31
CA ALA A 102 -0.51 -18.18 34.24
C ALA A 102 0.22 -18.18 32.87
N ILE A 103 -0.50 -17.91 31.77
CA ILE A 103 0.10 -17.76 30.43
C ILE A 103 1.02 -16.54 30.39
N CYS A 104 0.55 -15.38 30.85
CA CYS A 104 1.36 -14.16 30.91
C CYS A 104 2.63 -14.34 31.75
N GLN A 105 2.52 -14.99 32.90
CA GLN A 105 3.67 -15.28 33.75
C GLN A 105 4.69 -16.20 33.07
N ARG A 106 4.23 -17.24 32.39
CA ARG A 106 5.09 -18.16 31.65
C ARG A 106 5.86 -17.46 30.55
N GLU A 107 5.19 -16.60 29.76
CA GLU A 107 5.79 -15.87 28.66
C GLU A 107 6.50 -14.57 29.11
N ARG A 108 6.46 -14.27 30.42
CA ARG A 108 7.02 -13.03 31.02
C ARG A 108 6.44 -11.75 30.38
N ALA A 109 5.20 -11.80 29.96
CA ALA A 109 4.48 -10.64 29.44
C ALA A 109 3.79 -9.90 30.58
N PRO A 110 4.14 -8.65 30.89
CA PRO A 110 3.46 -7.86 31.92
C PRO A 110 2.00 -7.65 31.54
N TYR A 111 1.11 -7.73 32.51
CA TYR A 111 -0.30 -7.40 32.38
C TYR A 111 -0.84 -6.77 33.66
N ALA A 112 -1.91 -6.03 33.54
CA ALA A 112 -2.67 -5.50 34.66
C ALA A 112 -4.17 -5.62 34.41
N VAL A 113 -4.93 -5.88 35.47
CA VAL A 113 -6.39 -5.76 35.43
C VAL A 113 -6.72 -4.33 35.81
N ILE A 114 -7.16 -3.54 34.84
CA ILE A 114 -7.36 -2.10 35.02
C ILE A 114 -8.83 -1.71 35.23
N GLY A 115 -9.74 -2.68 35.16
CA GLY A 115 -11.18 -2.43 35.33
C GLY A 115 -12.04 -3.58 34.87
N GLU A 116 -13.31 -3.28 34.70
CA GLU A 116 -14.34 -4.23 34.28
C GLU A 116 -15.26 -3.66 33.22
N ALA A 117 -15.74 -4.52 32.35
CA ALA A 117 -16.81 -4.19 31.41
C ALA A 117 -18.17 -4.15 32.13
N THR A 118 -19.03 -3.23 31.76
CA THR A 118 -20.37 -3.02 32.34
C THR A 118 -21.47 -3.21 31.30
N GLU A 119 -22.72 -3.46 31.78
CA GLU A 119 -23.88 -3.54 30.87
C GLU A 119 -24.27 -2.16 30.31
N GLU A 120 -24.15 -1.12 31.13
CA GLU A 120 -24.43 0.26 30.72
C GLU A 120 -23.31 0.76 29.79
N GLN A 121 -23.70 1.29 28.64
CA GLN A 121 -22.74 1.88 27.66
C GLN A 121 -22.23 3.24 28.15
N HIS A 122 -21.47 3.22 29.17
CA HIS A 122 -20.90 4.36 29.86
C HIS A 122 -19.40 4.12 30.12
N LEU A 123 -18.58 5.15 29.93
CA LEU A 123 -17.16 5.12 30.23
C LEU A 123 -16.89 5.89 31.52
N THR A 124 -16.34 5.21 32.50
CA THR A 124 -15.84 5.83 33.72
C THR A 124 -14.36 5.50 33.90
N LEU A 125 -13.53 6.52 34.00
CA LEU A 125 -12.12 6.42 34.35
C LEU A 125 -11.91 7.12 35.69
N ASN A 126 -11.48 6.36 36.69
CA ASN A 126 -11.18 6.87 38.03
C ASN A 126 -9.67 7.09 38.21
N ASP A 127 -9.29 8.13 38.92
CA ASP A 127 -7.92 8.34 39.39
C ASP A 127 -7.88 8.32 40.92
N SER A 128 -7.38 7.24 41.50
CA SER A 128 -7.27 7.08 42.94
C SER A 128 -6.22 8.00 43.60
N HIS A 129 -5.31 8.56 42.81
CA HIS A 129 -4.29 9.49 43.35
C HIS A 129 -4.89 10.88 43.60
N PHE A 130 -5.74 11.36 42.71
CA PHE A 130 -6.40 12.66 42.85
C PHE A 130 -7.83 12.57 43.37
N ASP A 131 -8.30 11.37 43.71
CA ASP A 131 -9.66 11.09 44.19
C ASP A 131 -10.74 11.72 43.34
N ASN A 132 -10.65 11.54 42.02
CA ASN A 132 -11.58 12.09 41.02
C ASN A 132 -11.85 11.08 39.90
N SER A 133 -12.77 11.44 39.02
CA SER A 133 -13.10 10.71 37.80
C SER A 133 -12.80 11.62 36.59
N PRO A 134 -11.59 11.55 35.99
CA PRO A 134 -11.24 12.38 34.84
C PRO A 134 -12.18 12.18 33.66
N ILE A 135 -12.78 11.00 33.51
CA ILE A 135 -13.76 10.69 32.48
C ILE A 135 -14.97 10.03 33.16
N ASP A 136 -16.15 10.57 32.87
CA ASP A 136 -17.44 10.03 33.32
C ASP A 136 -18.51 10.47 32.32
N MET A 137 -18.75 9.64 31.28
CA MET A 137 -19.61 10.00 30.19
C MET A 137 -20.22 8.80 29.46
N PRO A 138 -21.41 8.95 28.85
CA PRO A 138 -21.96 7.96 27.95
C PRO A 138 -21.06 7.75 26.70
N LEU A 139 -20.93 6.51 26.23
CA LEU A 139 -20.12 6.19 25.05
C LEU A 139 -20.64 6.84 23.76
N ASP A 140 -21.94 7.12 23.65
CA ASP A 140 -22.51 7.80 22.50
C ASP A 140 -22.07 9.28 22.38
N VAL A 141 -21.60 9.89 23.46
CA VAL A 141 -20.97 11.23 23.43
C VAL A 141 -19.58 11.15 22.80
N LEU A 142 -18.84 10.08 23.07
CA LEU A 142 -17.48 9.89 22.59
C LEU A 142 -17.44 9.28 21.19
N LEU A 143 -18.20 8.20 20.96
CA LEU A 143 -18.18 7.40 19.74
C LEU A 143 -19.47 7.54 18.89
N GLY A 144 -20.37 8.42 19.30
CA GLY A 144 -21.60 8.67 18.58
C GLY A 144 -21.39 9.39 17.25
N LYS A 145 -22.47 9.53 16.49
CA LYS A 145 -22.42 10.23 15.22
C LYS A 145 -22.12 11.72 15.42
N THR A 146 -20.99 12.17 14.91
CA THR A 146 -20.66 13.58 14.86
C THR A 146 -21.69 14.36 14.03
N PRO A 147 -21.95 15.64 14.36
CA PRO A 147 -22.80 16.49 13.52
C PRO A 147 -22.28 16.52 12.07
N LYS A 148 -23.20 16.51 11.12
CA LYS A 148 -22.83 16.64 9.71
C LYS A 148 -22.09 17.95 9.49
N MET A 149 -20.88 17.85 8.98
CA MET A 149 -20.09 19.01 8.60
C MET A 149 -20.31 19.29 7.11
N THR A 150 -20.55 20.55 6.78
CA THR A 150 -20.57 21.02 5.39
C THR A 150 -19.25 21.70 5.10
N ARG A 151 -18.53 21.23 4.10
CA ARG A 151 -17.34 21.90 3.56
C ARG A 151 -17.72 22.53 2.23
N ASP A 152 -17.67 23.84 2.17
CA ASP A 152 -17.83 24.62 0.93
C ASP A 152 -16.45 24.85 0.33
N VAL A 153 -16.14 24.11 -0.72
CA VAL A 153 -14.81 24.04 -1.30
C VAL A 153 -14.82 24.43 -2.77
N VAL A 154 -13.71 24.99 -3.23
CA VAL A 154 -13.57 25.45 -4.62
C VAL A 154 -12.63 24.49 -5.36
N LYS A 155 -13.11 23.98 -6.49
CA LYS A 155 -12.29 23.22 -7.43
C LYS A 155 -11.37 24.17 -8.17
N LEU A 156 -10.07 23.97 -8.03
CA LEU A 156 -9.07 24.66 -8.82
C LEU A 156 -8.72 23.82 -10.03
N GLN A 157 -8.65 24.47 -11.19
CA GLN A 157 -8.21 23.80 -12.39
C GLN A 157 -6.67 23.73 -12.37
N ALA A 158 -6.12 22.53 -12.33
CA ALA A 158 -4.69 22.34 -12.53
C ALA A 158 -4.28 22.84 -13.92
N LYS A 159 -3.17 23.52 -13.99
CA LYS A 159 -2.59 24.03 -15.25
C LYS A 159 -1.16 23.53 -15.33
N GLY A 160 -0.93 22.62 -16.27
CA GLY A 160 0.40 22.28 -16.74
C GLY A 160 0.59 22.83 -18.16
N ASP A 161 1.78 23.25 -18.48
CA ASP A 161 2.18 23.58 -19.85
C ASP A 161 2.71 22.30 -20.52
N ALA A 162 2.53 22.20 -21.85
CA ALA A 162 3.08 21.10 -22.61
C ALA A 162 4.60 20.98 -22.39
N LEU A 163 5.09 19.74 -22.24
CA LEU A 163 6.51 19.48 -21.98
C LEU A 163 7.39 20.12 -23.08
N GLN A 164 8.29 21.00 -22.68
CA GLN A 164 9.27 21.61 -23.58
C GLN A 164 10.38 20.59 -23.85
N ARG A 165 10.52 20.17 -25.11
CA ARG A 165 11.42 19.08 -25.52
C ARG A 165 12.68 19.54 -26.24
N GLU A 166 12.80 20.84 -26.53
CA GLU A 166 13.96 21.40 -27.18
C GLU A 166 15.24 21.14 -26.37
N GLY A 167 16.23 20.53 -26.99
CA GLY A 167 17.49 20.14 -26.33
C GLY A 167 17.44 18.82 -25.53
N ILE A 168 16.31 18.15 -25.42
CA ILE A 168 16.24 16.82 -24.78
C ILE A 168 16.74 15.77 -25.79
N THR A 169 17.86 15.14 -25.48
CA THR A 169 18.35 13.97 -26.21
C THR A 169 17.97 12.69 -25.51
N LEU A 170 17.81 11.60 -26.24
CA LEU A 170 17.48 10.29 -25.63
C LEU A 170 18.53 9.87 -24.59
N THR A 171 19.81 10.04 -24.89
CA THR A 171 20.89 9.68 -23.95
C THR A 171 20.85 10.49 -22.66
N ASP A 172 20.59 11.81 -22.73
CA ASP A 172 20.47 12.65 -21.53
C ASP A 172 19.22 12.28 -20.72
N ALA A 173 18.10 12.03 -21.40
CA ALA A 173 16.86 11.58 -20.76
C ALA A 173 17.03 10.26 -20.02
N VAL A 174 17.62 9.26 -20.65
CA VAL A 174 17.95 7.95 -20.02
C VAL A 174 18.81 8.13 -18.77
N ASN A 175 19.90 8.88 -18.89
CA ASN A 175 20.80 9.10 -17.74
C ASN A 175 20.08 9.79 -16.58
N ARG A 176 19.28 10.82 -16.84
CA ARG A 176 18.57 11.55 -15.80
C ARG A 176 17.51 10.69 -15.14
N VAL A 177 16.69 9.99 -15.91
CA VAL A 177 15.59 9.18 -15.39
C VAL A 177 16.13 8.02 -14.54
N LEU A 178 17.18 7.31 -14.98
CA LEU A 178 17.78 6.23 -14.21
C LEU A 178 18.46 6.70 -12.90
N HIS A 179 18.75 8.01 -12.75
CA HIS A 179 19.30 8.58 -11.52
C HIS A 179 18.24 9.33 -10.67
N LEU A 180 16.98 9.38 -11.13
CA LEU A 180 15.90 9.96 -10.31
C LEU A 180 15.68 9.07 -9.08
N PRO A 181 15.60 9.61 -7.85
CA PRO A 181 15.47 8.80 -6.64
C PRO A 181 14.29 7.83 -6.63
N THR A 182 13.18 8.14 -7.30
CA THR A 182 12.04 7.23 -7.43
C THR A 182 12.29 6.05 -8.39
N VAL A 183 13.22 6.18 -9.32
CA VAL A 183 13.58 5.15 -10.31
C VAL A 183 14.88 4.43 -9.94
N ALA A 184 15.86 5.16 -9.37
CA ALA A 184 17.17 4.64 -9.07
C ALA A 184 17.15 3.43 -8.10
N GLU A 185 18.25 2.73 -8.05
CA GLU A 185 18.46 1.53 -7.24
C GLU A 185 18.16 1.75 -5.74
N LYS A 186 17.45 0.80 -5.11
CA LYS A 186 16.89 0.92 -3.76
C LYS A 186 17.43 -0.09 -2.74
N THR A 187 18.45 -0.87 -3.10
CA THR A 187 19.02 -1.90 -2.20
C THR A 187 19.39 -1.34 -0.82
N PHE A 188 19.85 -0.08 -0.78
CA PHE A 188 20.19 0.56 0.49
C PHE A 188 19.01 0.68 1.45
N LEU A 189 17.80 0.96 0.96
CA LEU A 189 16.59 1.04 1.79
C LEU A 189 16.20 -0.33 2.37
N ILE A 190 16.37 -1.38 1.56
CA ILE A 190 16.05 -2.75 1.94
C ILE A 190 17.06 -3.31 2.95
N THR A 191 18.33 -2.91 2.83
CA THR A 191 19.41 -3.44 3.67
C THR A 191 19.61 -2.67 4.98
N ILE A 192 19.12 -1.44 5.07
CA ILE A 192 19.14 -0.64 6.31
C ILE A 192 18.09 -1.11 7.31
N GLY A 193 16.87 -1.39 6.82
CA GLY A 193 15.75 -1.88 7.61
C GLY A 193 15.58 -3.40 7.55
N ASP A 194 14.42 -3.86 7.94
CA ASP A 194 14.05 -5.27 7.82
C ASP A 194 13.77 -5.63 6.37
N ARG A 195 14.59 -6.52 5.83
CA ARG A 195 14.44 -7.02 4.46
C ARG A 195 13.09 -7.75 4.28
N SER A 196 12.73 -8.54 5.25
CA SER A 196 11.46 -9.27 5.25
C SER A 196 10.96 -9.50 6.66
N VAL A 197 9.66 -9.51 6.81
CA VAL A 197 8.96 -9.86 8.06
C VAL A 197 8.49 -11.31 7.96
N THR A 198 8.59 -12.07 9.03
CA THR A 198 8.29 -13.51 9.12
C THR A 198 9.31 -14.42 8.42
N GLY A 199 9.21 -15.72 8.65
CA GLY A 199 10.04 -16.75 8.00
C GLY A 199 9.36 -17.46 6.83
N MET A 200 8.15 -17.02 6.44
CA MET A 200 7.29 -17.70 5.45
C MET A 200 7.32 -16.99 4.08
N VAL A 201 8.38 -16.26 3.78
CA VAL A 201 8.51 -15.51 2.53
C VAL A 201 8.80 -16.44 1.36
N ALA A 202 7.92 -16.44 0.36
CA ALA A 202 8.11 -17.14 -0.91
C ALA A 202 8.69 -16.20 -1.99
N ARG A 203 8.35 -14.92 -1.94
CA ARG A 203 8.88 -13.88 -2.83
C ARG A 203 9.06 -12.59 -2.02
N ASP A 204 10.30 -12.12 -1.95
CA ASP A 204 10.65 -10.80 -1.45
C ASP A 204 10.91 -9.83 -2.63
N GLN A 205 11.39 -8.64 -2.35
CA GLN A 205 11.65 -7.59 -3.32
C GLN A 205 12.84 -7.88 -4.25
N MET A 206 13.69 -8.84 -3.91
CA MET A 206 14.88 -9.19 -4.70
C MET A 206 14.58 -10.19 -5.80
N VAL A 207 15.05 -9.92 -7.02
CA VAL A 207 14.81 -10.75 -8.20
C VAL A 207 16.11 -11.33 -8.75
N GLY A 208 16.04 -12.60 -9.09
CA GLY A 208 17.13 -13.33 -9.72
C GLY A 208 18.36 -13.55 -8.85
N PRO A 209 19.38 -14.23 -9.38
CA PRO A 209 20.62 -14.52 -8.64
C PRO A 209 21.45 -13.26 -8.31
N TRP A 210 21.21 -12.17 -9.02
CA TRP A 210 21.86 -10.88 -8.84
C TRP A 210 21.20 -9.99 -7.80
N GLN A 211 20.05 -10.43 -7.24
CA GLN A 211 19.35 -9.73 -6.16
C GLN A 211 18.99 -8.27 -6.50
N ILE A 212 18.39 -8.07 -7.66
CA ILE A 212 17.91 -6.74 -8.10
C ILE A 212 16.53 -6.47 -7.44
N PRO A 213 16.33 -5.33 -6.76
CA PRO A 213 15.11 -5.07 -5.97
C PRO A 213 13.94 -4.53 -6.81
N VAL A 214 13.44 -5.32 -7.75
CA VAL A 214 12.40 -4.91 -8.74
C VAL A 214 11.23 -5.90 -8.82
N ALA A 215 10.97 -6.68 -7.76
CA ALA A 215 9.82 -7.56 -7.74
C ALA A 215 8.51 -6.77 -7.76
N ASN A 216 7.55 -7.20 -8.59
CA ASN A 216 6.22 -6.58 -8.70
C ASN A 216 5.36 -6.77 -7.44
N CYS A 217 5.53 -7.87 -6.73
CA CYS A 217 4.75 -8.20 -5.54
C CYS A 217 5.56 -9.01 -4.53
N ALA A 218 5.18 -8.92 -3.26
CA ALA A 218 5.62 -9.81 -2.22
C ALA A 218 4.66 -11.00 -2.12
N VAL A 219 5.19 -12.20 -1.82
CA VAL A 219 4.38 -13.41 -1.63
C VAL A 219 4.86 -14.16 -0.39
N THR A 220 3.94 -14.50 0.49
CA THR A 220 4.18 -15.35 1.67
C THR A 220 3.45 -16.67 1.53
N THR A 221 3.98 -17.75 2.16
CA THR A 221 3.28 -19.02 2.28
C THR A 221 2.39 -19.04 3.53
N ALA A 222 1.25 -19.68 3.45
CA ALA A 222 0.32 -19.81 4.58
C ALA A 222 0.80 -20.83 5.63
N SER A 223 1.57 -21.84 5.23
CA SER A 223 2.09 -22.89 6.11
C SER A 223 3.31 -23.58 5.50
N LEU A 224 3.98 -24.42 6.29
CA LEU A 224 5.16 -25.19 5.85
C LEU A 224 4.80 -26.45 5.02
N ASP A 225 3.56 -26.89 5.05
CA ASP A 225 3.06 -28.11 4.40
C ASP A 225 2.12 -27.85 3.21
N SER A 226 2.01 -26.59 2.79
CA SER A 226 1.13 -26.14 1.71
C SER A 226 1.85 -25.17 0.78
N TYR A 227 1.42 -25.10 -0.48
CA TYR A 227 1.86 -24.09 -1.44
C TYR A 227 0.87 -22.91 -1.56
N HIS A 228 -0.18 -22.91 -0.76
CA HIS A 228 -1.04 -21.75 -0.67
C HIS A 228 -0.33 -20.58 0.01
N GLY A 229 -0.73 -19.37 -0.33
CA GLY A 229 -0.13 -18.20 0.25
C GLY A 229 -0.96 -16.94 0.02
N GLU A 230 -0.32 -15.82 0.23
CA GLU A 230 -0.89 -14.49 0.10
C GLU A 230 0.08 -13.60 -0.68
N ALA A 231 -0.46 -12.73 -1.50
CA ALA A 231 0.30 -11.75 -2.26
C ALA A 231 -0.08 -10.33 -1.87
N PHE A 232 0.90 -9.45 -1.92
CA PHE A 232 0.79 -8.03 -1.63
C PHE A 232 1.46 -7.25 -2.75
N ALA A 233 0.77 -6.25 -3.29
CA ALA A 233 1.31 -5.37 -4.31
C ALA A 233 0.92 -3.93 -4.01
N LEU A 234 1.79 -2.99 -4.35
CA LEU A 234 1.58 -1.57 -4.13
C LEU A 234 1.30 -0.86 -5.45
N GLY A 235 0.60 0.27 -5.36
CA GLY A 235 0.46 1.23 -6.44
C GLY A 235 0.29 2.63 -5.89
N GLU A 236 0.97 3.60 -6.50
CA GLU A 236 0.85 5.02 -6.19
C GLU A 236 1.27 5.88 -7.39
N ARG A 237 0.67 7.06 -7.57
CA ARG A 237 0.99 7.99 -8.67
C ARG A 237 0.81 9.44 -8.23
N ALA A 238 1.41 9.79 -7.09
CA ALA A 238 1.26 11.12 -6.47
C ALA A 238 1.60 12.30 -7.39
N PRO A 239 2.65 12.28 -8.25
CA PRO A 239 2.93 13.41 -9.14
C PRO A 239 1.79 13.75 -10.10
N VAL A 240 0.99 12.76 -10.50
CA VAL A 240 -0.17 12.95 -11.40
C VAL A 240 -1.25 13.81 -10.75
N ALA A 241 -1.40 13.78 -9.42
CA ALA A 241 -2.38 14.59 -8.71
C ALA A 241 -2.17 16.11 -8.90
N LEU A 242 -0.97 16.55 -9.26
CA LEU A 242 -0.69 17.94 -9.60
C LEU A 242 -1.39 18.39 -10.90
N LEU A 243 -1.82 17.44 -11.74
CA LEU A 243 -2.57 17.69 -12.97
C LEU A 243 -4.02 17.22 -12.89
N ASP A 244 -4.23 16.01 -12.32
CA ASP A 244 -5.55 15.39 -12.21
C ASP A 244 -5.61 14.44 -11.01
N PHE A 245 -6.35 14.84 -9.98
CA PHE A 245 -6.52 14.08 -8.75
C PHE A 245 -7.19 12.72 -8.98
N ALA A 246 -8.21 12.68 -9.83
CA ALA A 246 -8.96 11.47 -10.13
C ALA A 246 -8.11 10.47 -10.93
N ALA A 247 -7.36 10.94 -11.93
CA ALA A 247 -6.43 10.11 -12.68
C ALA A 247 -5.33 9.51 -11.80
N SER A 248 -4.74 10.31 -10.88
CA SER A 248 -3.76 9.84 -9.91
C SER A 248 -4.31 8.67 -9.07
N ALA A 249 -5.53 8.81 -8.55
CA ALA A 249 -6.16 7.79 -7.73
C ALA A 249 -6.50 6.51 -8.54
N ARG A 250 -7.02 6.67 -9.76
CA ARG A 250 -7.27 5.52 -10.65
C ARG A 250 -5.98 4.78 -11.02
N LEU A 251 -4.92 5.51 -11.30
CA LEU A 251 -3.61 4.93 -11.61
C LEU A 251 -3.03 4.16 -10.43
N ALA A 252 -3.16 4.65 -9.19
CA ALA A 252 -2.70 3.93 -7.99
C ALA A 252 -3.39 2.57 -7.85
N VAL A 253 -4.71 2.51 -8.10
CA VAL A 253 -5.44 1.22 -8.14
C VAL A 253 -4.96 0.36 -9.30
N GLY A 254 -4.81 0.95 -10.49
CA GLY A 254 -4.38 0.25 -11.69
C GLY A 254 -2.99 -0.36 -11.54
N GLU A 255 -2.03 0.39 -11.02
CA GLU A 255 -0.65 -0.07 -10.77
C GLU A 255 -0.60 -1.19 -9.73
N ALA A 256 -1.34 -1.10 -8.62
CA ALA A 256 -1.44 -2.19 -7.66
C ALA A 256 -1.97 -3.48 -8.31
N LEU A 257 -2.91 -3.38 -9.26
CA LEU A 257 -3.45 -4.53 -9.98
C LEU A 257 -2.48 -5.07 -11.04
N THR A 258 -1.77 -4.21 -11.79
CA THR A 258 -0.75 -4.68 -12.75
C THR A 258 0.39 -5.37 -12.02
N ASN A 259 0.83 -4.85 -10.89
CA ASN A 259 1.84 -5.50 -10.04
C ASN A 259 1.35 -6.85 -9.48
N LEU A 260 0.11 -6.92 -8.99
CA LEU A 260 -0.45 -8.16 -8.44
C LEU A 260 -0.66 -9.25 -9.50
N ALA A 261 -0.87 -8.86 -10.76
CA ALA A 261 -1.15 -9.78 -11.87
C ALA A 261 -0.03 -10.81 -12.11
N ALA A 262 1.21 -10.52 -11.70
CA ALA A 262 2.35 -11.44 -11.77
C ALA A 262 2.17 -12.73 -10.94
N THR A 263 1.15 -12.80 -10.08
CA THR A 263 0.93 -13.88 -9.11
C THR A 263 -0.39 -14.62 -9.39
N PRO A 264 -0.49 -15.94 -9.20
CA PRO A 264 -1.70 -16.72 -9.48
C PRO A 264 -2.80 -16.48 -8.44
N VAL A 265 -3.50 -15.37 -8.57
CA VAL A 265 -4.65 -14.96 -7.74
C VAL A 265 -5.96 -15.60 -8.27
N GLY A 266 -6.04 -15.79 -9.57
CA GLY A 266 -7.13 -16.42 -10.27
C GLY A 266 -8.32 -15.52 -10.60
N SER A 267 -8.66 -14.51 -9.80
CA SER A 267 -9.80 -13.63 -10.08
C SER A 267 -9.71 -12.29 -9.33
N LEU A 268 -10.08 -11.20 -10.00
CA LEU A 268 -10.21 -9.87 -9.37
C LEU A 268 -11.15 -9.87 -8.14
N LYS A 269 -12.18 -10.71 -8.11
CA LYS A 269 -13.11 -10.80 -6.97
C LYS A 269 -12.45 -11.23 -5.67
N ARG A 270 -11.27 -11.83 -5.74
CA ARG A 270 -10.47 -12.21 -4.56
C ARG A 270 -9.60 -11.07 -4.04
N VAL A 271 -9.42 -10.03 -4.82
CA VAL A 271 -8.58 -8.88 -4.46
C VAL A 271 -9.31 -7.98 -3.47
N LYS A 272 -8.61 -7.61 -2.40
CA LYS A 272 -9.00 -6.58 -1.44
C LYS A 272 -7.95 -5.49 -1.45
N LEU A 273 -8.39 -4.25 -1.30
CA LEU A 273 -7.51 -3.10 -1.29
C LEU A 273 -7.48 -2.45 0.09
N SER A 274 -6.32 -1.98 0.50
CA SER A 274 -6.17 -0.98 1.55
C SER A 274 -5.79 0.35 0.90
N ALA A 275 -6.44 1.44 1.31
CA ALA A 275 -6.17 2.77 0.77
C ALA A 275 -5.59 3.68 1.84
N ASN A 276 -4.39 4.20 1.61
CA ASN A 276 -3.76 5.19 2.47
C ASN A 276 -3.79 6.55 1.77
N TRP A 277 -4.62 7.46 2.29
CA TRP A 277 -4.81 8.81 1.74
C TRP A 277 -3.96 9.82 2.48
N MET A 278 -3.23 10.65 1.76
CA MET A 278 -2.43 11.74 2.33
C MET A 278 -2.75 13.02 1.59
N SER A 279 -3.27 14.04 2.29
CA SER A 279 -3.69 15.30 1.71
C SER A 279 -3.37 16.49 2.63
N ALA A 280 -3.13 17.65 2.05
CA ALA A 280 -3.03 18.91 2.77
C ALA A 280 -4.41 19.55 2.90
N ALA A 281 -5.29 18.97 3.72
CA ALA A 281 -6.67 19.44 3.89
C ALA A 281 -6.71 20.94 4.26
N GLY A 282 -7.63 21.67 3.64
CA GLY A 282 -7.75 23.14 3.79
C GLY A 282 -6.77 23.95 2.96
N HIS A 283 -5.81 23.33 2.24
CA HIS A 283 -5.06 24.02 1.22
C HIS A 283 -5.93 24.25 -0.02
N PRO A 284 -5.85 25.41 -0.69
CA PRO A 284 -6.72 25.71 -1.83
C PRO A 284 -6.69 24.61 -2.90
N GLY A 285 -7.88 24.06 -3.21
CA GLY A 285 -8.08 22.99 -4.20
C GLY A 285 -7.94 21.56 -3.70
N GLU A 286 -7.22 21.31 -2.59
CA GLU A 286 -6.93 19.95 -2.09
C GLU A 286 -8.19 19.21 -1.60
N ASP A 287 -9.09 19.88 -0.88
CA ASP A 287 -10.33 19.23 -0.41
C ASP A 287 -11.25 18.81 -1.56
N ALA A 288 -11.35 19.65 -2.61
CA ALA A 288 -12.11 19.31 -3.82
C ALA A 288 -11.44 18.20 -4.63
N GLY A 289 -10.09 18.24 -4.71
CA GLY A 289 -9.30 17.21 -5.37
C GLY A 289 -9.40 15.86 -4.67
N LEU A 290 -9.35 15.84 -3.34
CA LEU A 290 -9.55 14.63 -2.53
C LEU A 290 -10.94 14.02 -2.78
N TYR A 291 -12.00 14.86 -2.82
CA TYR A 291 -13.35 14.38 -3.14
C TYR A 291 -13.40 13.73 -4.53
N ASP A 292 -12.84 14.38 -5.57
CA ASP A 292 -12.80 13.84 -6.93
C ASP A 292 -12.04 12.50 -6.98
N ALA A 293 -10.90 12.40 -6.28
CA ALA A 293 -10.10 11.19 -6.19
C ALA A 293 -10.84 10.03 -5.50
N VAL A 294 -11.45 10.29 -4.34
CA VAL A 294 -12.23 9.29 -3.59
C VAL A 294 -13.43 8.81 -4.41
N LYS A 295 -14.14 9.72 -5.08
CA LYS A 295 -15.25 9.38 -5.97
C LYS A 295 -14.80 8.50 -7.14
N ALA A 296 -13.71 8.86 -7.80
CA ALA A 296 -13.17 8.13 -8.95
C ALA A 296 -12.83 6.67 -8.63
N VAL A 297 -12.33 6.38 -7.43
CA VAL A 297 -12.00 5.00 -7.04
C VAL A 297 -13.14 4.31 -6.30
N GLY A 298 -13.83 5.00 -5.39
CA GLY A 298 -14.83 4.41 -4.51
C GLY A 298 -16.19 4.21 -5.16
N GLU A 299 -16.63 5.12 -6.04
CA GLU A 299 -17.92 5.06 -6.70
C GLU A 299 -17.86 4.61 -8.17
N GLU A 300 -16.71 4.77 -8.84
CA GLU A 300 -16.57 4.50 -10.27
C GLU A 300 -15.70 3.25 -10.52
N LEU A 301 -14.38 3.32 -10.32
CA LEU A 301 -13.44 2.30 -10.74
C LEU A 301 -13.59 0.98 -9.99
N CYS A 302 -13.55 0.98 -8.65
CA CYS A 302 -13.60 -0.24 -7.86
C CYS A 302 -14.93 -1.00 -8.02
N PRO A 303 -16.11 -0.34 -8.04
CA PRO A 303 -17.36 -1.00 -8.39
C PRO A 303 -17.37 -1.60 -9.79
N ALA A 304 -16.83 -0.90 -10.80
CA ALA A 304 -16.75 -1.41 -12.17
C ALA A 304 -15.85 -2.65 -12.28
N LEU A 305 -14.78 -2.74 -11.47
CA LEU A 305 -13.89 -3.89 -11.38
C LEU A 305 -14.44 -5.02 -10.47
N GLY A 306 -15.48 -4.75 -9.67
CA GLY A 306 -16.02 -5.68 -8.69
C GLY A 306 -15.08 -5.96 -7.51
N ILE A 307 -14.25 -4.98 -7.14
CA ILE A 307 -13.30 -5.02 -6.00
C ILE A 307 -13.71 -4.03 -4.91
N THR A 308 -13.16 -4.18 -3.72
CA THR A 308 -13.52 -3.36 -2.56
C THR A 308 -12.29 -2.81 -1.84
N ILE A 309 -12.48 -1.67 -1.17
CA ILE A 309 -11.53 -1.05 -0.25
C ILE A 309 -12.12 -1.15 1.16
N PRO A 310 -11.96 -2.29 1.87
CA PRO A 310 -12.56 -2.49 3.18
C PRO A 310 -11.85 -1.74 4.30
N VAL A 311 -10.59 -1.39 4.12
CA VAL A 311 -9.74 -0.74 5.12
C VAL A 311 -8.90 0.35 4.49
N GLY A 312 -8.42 1.26 5.33
CA GLY A 312 -7.51 2.31 4.94
C GLY A 312 -7.26 3.27 6.08
N LYS A 313 -6.45 4.28 5.83
CA LYS A 313 -6.24 5.39 6.76
C LYS A 313 -6.06 6.69 5.98
N ASP A 314 -6.12 7.78 6.70
CA ASP A 314 -5.88 9.11 6.14
C ASP A 314 -4.87 9.89 6.99
N SER A 315 -4.16 10.82 6.32
CA SER A 315 -3.28 11.82 6.92
C SER A 315 -3.58 13.15 6.25
N MET A 316 -4.30 14.03 6.95
CA MET A 316 -4.86 15.26 6.36
C MET A 316 -4.01 16.51 6.59
N SER A 317 -2.82 16.39 7.17
CA SER A 317 -1.95 17.53 7.50
C SER A 317 -0.65 17.51 6.69
N MET A 318 -0.70 17.19 5.39
CA MET A 318 0.48 17.02 4.53
C MET A 318 1.09 18.36 4.09
N LYS A 319 1.45 19.18 5.08
CA LYS A 319 2.06 20.48 4.90
C LYS A 319 3.13 20.72 5.96
N THR A 320 4.30 21.14 5.54
CA THR A 320 5.40 21.52 6.42
C THR A 320 5.59 23.04 6.40
N ARG A 321 5.73 23.65 7.55
CA ARG A 321 6.06 25.05 7.72
C ARG A 321 7.32 25.19 8.53
N TRP A 322 8.23 26.07 8.09
CA TRP A 322 9.45 26.37 8.84
C TRP A 322 9.84 27.83 8.66
N GLN A 323 10.76 28.27 9.49
CA GLN A 323 11.33 29.62 9.42
C GLN A 323 12.74 29.53 8.87
N GLU A 324 13.02 30.26 7.80
CA GLU A 324 14.35 30.44 7.23
C GLU A 324 14.80 31.90 7.40
N GLY A 325 15.62 32.15 8.42
CA GLY A 325 15.94 33.52 8.83
C GLY A 325 14.69 34.26 9.35
N THR A 326 14.27 35.31 8.64
CA THR A 326 13.04 36.08 8.94
C THR A 326 11.85 35.66 8.08
N GLU A 327 12.04 34.79 7.10
CA GLU A 327 11.00 34.35 6.16
C GLU A 327 10.29 33.09 6.64
N GLN A 328 8.96 33.10 6.60
CA GLN A 328 8.15 31.87 6.74
C GLN A 328 8.19 31.11 5.41
N ARG A 329 8.56 29.85 5.49
CA ARG A 329 8.54 28.92 4.36
C ARG A 329 7.44 27.87 4.56
N GLU A 330 6.90 27.41 3.46
CA GLU A 330 5.88 26.37 3.46
C GLU A 330 6.11 25.43 2.28
N MET A 331 5.92 24.11 2.51
CA MET A 331 5.87 23.10 1.47
C MET A 331 4.59 22.29 1.66
N THR A 332 3.79 22.21 0.61
CA THR A 332 2.58 21.39 0.56
C THR A 332 2.86 20.16 -0.31
N SER A 333 2.59 18.98 0.21
CA SER A 333 2.67 17.73 -0.56
C SER A 333 1.46 17.63 -1.51
N PRO A 334 1.62 17.10 -2.72
CA PRO A 334 0.48 16.74 -3.55
C PRO A 334 -0.37 15.68 -2.86
N LEU A 335 -1.66 15.60 -3.20
CA LEU A 335 -2.49 14.46 -2.82
C LEU A 335 -1.77 13.16 -3.21
N SER A 336 -1.67 12.25 -2.26
CA SER A 336 -1.08 10.93 -2.49
C SER A 336 -2.07 9.86 -2.06
N LEU A 337 -2.30 8.89 -2.94
CA LEU A 337 -3.01 7.66 -2.62
C LEU A 337 -2.04 6.50 -2.78
N VAL A 338 -1.78 5.78 -1.71
CA VAL A 338 -1.06 4.51 -1.75
C VAL A 338 -2.06 3.39 -1.59
N ILE A 339 -2.19 2.56 -2.61
CA ILE A 339 -3.00 1.36 -2.61
C ILE A 339 -2.13 0.15 -2.30
N THR A 340 -2.56 -0.68 -1.36
CA THR A 340 -2.03 -2.03 -1.22
C THR A 340 -3.10 -3.02 -1.64
N ALA A 341 -2.79 -3.84 -2.65
CA ALA A 341 -3.67 -4.92 -3.08
C ALA A 341 -3.26 -6.21 -2.36
N PHE A 342 -4.25 -6.92 -1.82
CA PHE A 342 -4.09 -8.19 -1.13
C PHE A 342 -4.88 -9.26 -1.84
N ALA A 343 -4.30 -10.43 -2.00
CA ALA A 343 -5.01 -11.57 -2.54
C ALA A 343 -4.43 -12.91 -2.08
N ARG A 344 -5.32 -13.89 -1.90
CA ARG A 344 -4.89 -15.28 -1.70
C ARG A 344 -4.25 -15.83 -2.98
N VAL A 345 -3.13 -16.54 -2.80
CA VAL A 345 -2.37 -17.21 -3.86
C VAL A 345 -2.62 -18.72 -3.80
N GLU A 346 -2.92 -19.33 -4.94
CA GLU A 346 -3.20 -20.78 -5.01
C GLU A 346 -1.93 -21.63 -5.00
N ASP A 347 -0.85 -21.14 -5.62
CA ASP A 347 0.45 -21.81 -5.65
C ASP A 347 1.56 -20.76 -5.74
N VAL A 348 2.25 -20.52 -4.63
CA VAL A 348 3.31 -19.50 -4.50
C VAL A 348 4.52 -19.77 -5.42
N ARG A 349 4.68 -20.98 -5.95
CA ARG A 349 5.76 -21.33 -6.87
C ARG A 349 5.56 -20.78 -8.28
N ARG A 350 4.33 -20.36 -8.61
CA ARG A 350 3.95 -19.89 -9.95
C ARG A 350 4.00 -18.36 -10.10
N ASN A 351 4.54 -17.67 -9.14
CA ASN A 351 4.80 -16.24 -9.26
C ASN A 351 5.81 -15.97 -10.37
N VAL A 352 5.49 -15.04 -11.26
CA VAL A 352 6.37 -14.62 -12.37
C VAL A 352 7.10 -13.34 -11.97
N THR A 353 8.37 -13.24 -12.32
CA THR A 353 9.24 -12.12 -11.97
C THR A 353 9.73 -11.37 -13.21
N PRO A 354 10.33 -10.19 -13.07
CA PRO A 354 10.98 -9.47 -14.15
C PRO A 354 12.21 -10.17 -14.77
N GLN A 355 12.73 -11.25 -14.17
CA GLN A 355 13.96 -11.90 -14.63
C GLN A 355 13.82 -12.48 -16.03
N LEU A 356 14.53 -11.90 -17.01
CA LEU A 356 14.58 -12.39 -18.37
C LEU A 356 15.32 -13.74 -18.46
N VAL A 357 14.85 -14.58 -19.39
CA VAL A 357 15.44 -15.86 -19.75
C VAL A 357 16.00 -15.74 -21.17
N ALA A 358 17.32 -15.72 -21.30
CA ALA A 358 18.02 -15.50 -22.58
C ALA A 358 18.54 -16.80 -23.24
N ASP A 359 18.35 -17.98 -22.63
CA ASP A 359 18.89 -19.26 -23.09
C ASP A 359 18.00 -20.00 -24.12
N ARG A 360 16.93 -19.36 -24.59
CA ARG A 360 15.95 -19.95 -25.51
C ARG A 360 15.38 -18.91 -26.45
N ASP A 361 14.78 -19.37 -27.55
CA ASP A 361 14.06 -18.52 -28.49
C ASP A 361 12.84 -17.88 -27.81
N ASN A 362 12.84 -16.56 -27.70
CA ASN A 362 11.86 -15.80 -26.91
C ASN A 362 11.38 -14.55 -27.62
N LEU A 363 10.26 -14.00 -27.16
CA LEU A 363 9.72 -12.72 -27.58
C LEU A 363 9.37 -11.87 -26.37
N LEU A 364 9.60 -10.57 -26.51
CA LEU A 364 9.12 -9.52 -25.61
C LEU A 364 7.89 -8.85 -26.22
N LEU A 365 6.82 -8.77 -25.47
CA LEU A 365 5.58 -8.10 -25.87
C LEU A 365 5.22 -7.03 -24.85
N LEU A 366 4.84 -5.84 -25.33
CA LEU A 366 4.20 -4.81 -24.54
C LEU A 366 2.68 -4.95 -24.65
N ILE A 367 1.99 -4.94 -23.51
CA ILE A 367 0.54 -4.73 -23.44
C ILE A 367 0.33 -3.30 -22.98
N ASP A 368 -0.10 -2.41 -23.87
CA ASP A 368 -0.21 -0.96 -23.67
C ASP A 368 -1.66 -0.56 -23.33
N LEU A 369 -1.97 -0.40 -22.06
CA LEU A 369 -3.30 0.03 -21.61
C LEU A 369 -3.57 1.52 -21.89
N GLY A 370 -2.57 2.28 -22.29
CA GLY A 370 -2.71 3.66 -22.76
C GLY A 370 -3.20 3.77 -24.21
N ASN A 371 -3.26 2.65 -24.95
CA ASN A 371 -3.71 2.61 -26.34
C ASN A 371 -2.97 3.63 -27.24
N GLY A 372 -1.66 3.81 -27.04
CA GLY A 372 -0.84 4.73 -27.81
C GLY A 372 -1.03 6.22 -27.44
N ALA A 373 -1.68 6.54 -26.32
CA ALA A 373 -1.82 7.92 -25.85
C ALA A 373 -0.46 8.58 -25.59
N ASN A 374 0.50 7.81 -25.11
CA ASN A 374 1.89 8.21 -24.89
C ASN A 374 2.02 9.56 -24.19
N THR A 375 1.22 9.77 -23.12
CA THR A 375 1.21 11.02 -22.35
C THR A 375 2.48 11.16 -21.51
N LEU A 376 2.92 12.41 -21.31
CA LEU A 376 4.16 12.71 -20.58
C LEU A 376 3.97 13.63 -19.38
N GLY A 377 2.74 14.01 -19.06
CA GLY A 377 2.44 14.86 -17.90
C GLY A 377 2.73 14.11 -16.59
N ALA A 378 3.43 14.79 -15.69
CA ALA A 378 3.83 14.32 -14.35
C ALA A 378 4.71 13.04 -14.35
N THR A 379 5.31 12.66 -15.47
CA THR A 379 6.23 11.52 -15.58
C THR A 379 7.59 11.81 -14.97
N ALA A 380 8.37 10.76 -14.69
CA ALA A 380 9.76 10.86 -14.28
C ALA A 380 10.58 11.69 -15.29
N LEU A 381 10.30 11.55 -16.60
CA LEU A 381 10.92 12.39 -17.62
C LEU A 381 10.64 13.88 -17.37
N ALA A 382 9.40 14.26 -17.15
CA ALA A 382 9.06 15.66 -16.87
C ALA A 382 9.77 16.17 -15.60
N GLN A 383 9.77 15.37 -14.54
CA GLN A 383 10.40 15.72 -13.25
C GLN A 383 11.90 16.00 -13.39
N VAL A 384 12.66 15.16 -14.11
CA VAL A 384 14.12 15.34 -14.24
C VAL A 384 14.49 16.58 -15.05
N TYR A 385 13.56 17.11 -15.83
CA TYR A 385 13.69 18.41 -16.51
C TYR A 385 12.98 19.56 -15.79
N ARG A 386 12.53 19.34 -14.52
CA ARG A 386 11.84 20.34 -13.70
C ARG A 386 10.60 20.93 -14.35
N GLN A 387 9.89 20.10 -15.06
CA GLN A 387 8.62 20.39 -15.71
C GLN A 387 7.51 19.51 -15.18
N LEU A 388 6.26 19.92 -15.36
CA LEU A 388 5.11 19.12 -14.97
C LEU A 388 4.48 18.44 -16.19
N GLY A 389 4.43 19.11 -17.35
CA GLY A 389 3.64 18.66 -18.49
C GLY A 389 2.16 19.00 -18.34
N ASP A 390 1.36 18.66 -19.36
CA ASP A 390 -0.06 19.04 -19.44
C ASP A 390 -1.03 17.85 -19.36
N LYS A 391 -0.64 16.70 -19.86
CA LYS A 391 -1.52 15.52 -19.99
C LYS A 391 -0.93 14.32 -19.24
N PRO A 392 -1.53 13.94 -18.11
CA PRO A 392 -1.09 12.75 -17.38
C PRO A 392 -1.64 11.47 -18.02
N ALA A 393 -1.05 10.34 -17.62
CA ALA A 393 -1.63 9.02 -17.81
C ALA A 393 -2.95 8.87 -17.03
N ASP A 394 -3.77 7.89 -17.42
CA ASP A 394 -5.04 7.60 -16.72
C ASP A 394 -5.54 6.18 -17.03
N VAL A 395 -6.32 5.61 -16.10
CA VAL A 395 -7.16 4.43 -16.37
C VAL A 395 -8.45 4.88 -17.05
N ARG A 396 -8.47 4.81 -18.36
CA ARG A 396 -9.60 5.31 -19.17
C ARG A 396 -10.73 4.29 -19.32
N ASP A 397 -10.43 3.00 -19.17
CA ASP A 397 -11.37 1.90 -19.34
C ASP A 397 -11.15 0.80 -18.29
N ALA A 398 -12.08 0.70 -17.34
CA ALA A 398 -12.07 -0.33 -16.33
C ALA A 398 -12.22 -1.75 -16.93
N THR A 399 -12.94 -1.88 -18.06
CA THR A 399 -13.12 -3.19 -18.74
C THR A 399 -11.81 -3.67 -19.32
N GLN A 400 -11.02 -2.77 -19.92
CA GLN A 400 -9.71 -3.10 -20.45
C GLN A 400 -8.73 -3.51 -19.32
N LEU A 401 -8.74 -2.81 -18.18
CA LEU A 401 -7.92 -3.17 -17.03
C LEU A 401 -8.33 -4.54 -16.46
N ALA A 402 -9.62 -4.83 -16.36
CA ALA A 402 -10.11 -6.14 -15.96
C ALA A 402 -9.71 -7.24 -16.97
N GLY A 403 -9.82 -6.95 -18.26
CA GLY A 403 -9.37 -7.83 -19.34
C GLY A 403 -7.87 -8.14 -19.23
N PHE A 404 -7.05 -7.12 -18.98
CA PHE A 404 -5.63 -7.27 -18.75
C PHE A 404 -5.33 -8.23 -17.58
N PHE A 405 -5.92 -7.96 -16.42
CA PHE A 405 -5.72 -8.81 -15.25
C PHE A 405 -6.10 -10.28 -15.55
N ASN A 406 -7.26 -10.50 -16.15
CA ASN A 406 -7.74 -11.84 -16.49
C ASN A 406 -6.84 -12.54 -17.52
N ALA A 407 -6.35 -11.83 -18.54
CA ALA A 407 -5.42 -12.36 -19.54
C ALA A 407 -4.11 -12.82 -18.89
N ILE A 408 -3.51 -11.97 -18.02
CA ILE A 408 -2.28 -12.33 -17.31
C ILE A 408 -2.53 -13.53 -16.39
N GLN A 409 -3.65 -13.58 -15.65
CA GLN A 409 -3.99 -14.76 -14.84
C GLN A 409 -4.13 -16.05 -15.69
N ALA A 410 -4.71 -15.96 -16.88
CA ALA A 410 -4.79 -17.09 -17.81
C ALA A 410 -3.39 -17.53 -18.27
N LEU A 411 -2.51 -16.58 -18.63
CA LEU A 411 -1.13 -16.86 -19.05
C LEU A 411 -0.29 -17.47 -17.92
N VAL A 412 -0.42 -16.96 -16.69
CA VAL A 412 0.25 -17.51 -15.49
C VAL A 412 -0.22 -18.93 -15.22
N SER A 413 -1.54 -19.17 -15.25
CA SER A 413 -2.11 -20.51 -15.00
C SER A 413 -1.66 -21.54 -16.02
N GLN A 414 -1.51 -21.14 -17.27
CA GLN A 414 -1.07 -21.98 -18.38
C GLN A 414 0.47 -22.04 -18.53
N GLN A 415 1.21 -21.36 -17.63
CA GLN A 415 2.67 -21.31 -17.64
C GLN A 415 3.26 -20.79 -18.98
N LYS A 416 2.62 -19.81 -19.58
CA LYS A 416 3.04 -19.20 -20.85
C LYS A 416 4.01 -18.04 -20.68
N LEU A 417 4.18 -17.51 -19.47
CA LEU A 417 5.09 -16.40 -19.19
C LEU A 417 6.45 -16.91 -18.73
N LEU A 418 7.51 -16.40 -19.33
CA LEU A 418 8.90 -16.56 -18.88
C LEU A 418 9.29 -15.46 -17.90
N ALA A 419 8.91 -14.21 -18.20
CA ALA A 419 9.07 -13.05 -17.34
C ALA A 419 7.88 -12.09 -17.48
N TYR A 420 7.72 -11.25 -16.47
CA TYR A 420 6.67 -10.23 -16.40
C TYR A 420 7.17 -9.03 -15.61
N HIS A 421 6.93 -7.82 -16.13
CA HIS A 421 7.15 -6.58 -15.40
C HIS A 421 6.10 -5.55 -15.79
N ASP A 422 5.55 -4.83 -14.81
CA ASP A 422 4.61 -3.75 -15.08
C ASP A 422 5.33 -2.53 -15.68
N ARG A 423 4.58 -1.66 -16.34
CA ARG A 423 5.06 -0.35 -16.78
C ARG A 423 4.58 0.71 -15.81
N SER A 424 5.52 1.32 -15.11
CA SER A 424 5.28 2.35 -14.09
C SER A 424 6.28 3.51 -14.21
N ASP A 425 6.90 3.95 -13.13
CA ASP A 425 7.83 5.08 -13.11
C ASP A 425 8.98 4.93 -14.10
N GLY A 426 9.17 5.96 -14.94
CA GLY A 426 10.17 5.98 -16.00
C GLY A 426 9.75 5.28 -17.29
N GLY A 427 8.55 4.69 -17.34
CA GLY A 427 7.92 4.13 -18.52
C GLY A 427 8.55 2.86 -19.07
N LEU A 428 8.30 2.58 -20.35
CA LEU A 428 8.77 1.37 -21.02
C LEU A 428 10.29 1.20 -20.96
N LEU A 429 11.05 2.30 -21.01
CA LEU A 429 12.52 2.24 -20.94
C LEU A 429 12.98 1.60 -19.62
N VAL A 430 12.43 2.07 -18.50
CA VAL A 430 12.81 1.57 -17.17
C VAL A 430 12.35 0.12 -17.00
N THR A 431 11.12 -0.21 -17.39
CA THR A 431 10.62 -1.58 -17.38
C THR A 431 11.58 -2.55 -18.10
N LEU A 432 12.00 -2.21 -19.32
CA LEU A 432 12.93 -3.04 -20.09
C LEU A 432 14.33 -3.09 -19.48
N ALA A 433 14.83 -1.97 -18.94
CA ALA A 433 16.15 -1.92 -18.29
C ALA A 433 16.18 -2.80 -17.04
N GLU A 434 15.17 -2.75 -16.20
CA GLU A 434 15.06 -3.55 -14.97
C GLU A 434 14.95 -5.04 -15.30
N MET A 435 14.19 -5.42 -16.33
CA MET A 435 14.16 -6.80 -16.83
C MET A 435 15.54 -7.26 -17.34
N ALA A 436 16.26 -6.41 -18.06
CA ALA A 436 17.61 -6.72 -18.52
C ALA A 436 18.62 -6.85 -17.37
N PHE A 437 18.52 -5.99 -16.34
CA PHE A 437 19.36 -6.08 -15.13
C PHE A 437 19.16 -7.39 -14.37
N THR A 438 17.91 -7.82 -14.22
CA THR A 438 17.59 -9.08 -13.53
C THR A 438 18.00 -10.32 -14.31
N GLY A 439 17.95 -10.26 -15.64
CA GLY A 439 18.37 -11.34 -16.53
C GLY A 439 19.88 -11.36 -16.81
N HIS A 440 20.62 -10.27 -16.49
CA HIS A 440 22.01 -10.06 -16.92
C HIS A 440 22.22 -10.30 -18.41
N CYS A 441 21.27 -9.89 -19.22
CA CYS A 441 21.29 -10.04 -20.68
C CYS A 441 21.01 -8.73 -21.40
N GLY A 442 21.43 -8.63 -22.64
CA GLY A 442 21.02 -7.57 -23.55
C GLY A 442 19.61 -7.82 -24.08
N ILE A 443 19.00 -6.78 -24.60
CA ILE A 443 17.70 -6.84 -25.29
C ILE A 443 17.80 -6.11 -26.61
N GLU A 444 17.08 -6.60 -27.62
CA GLU A 444 16.92 -5.92 -28.90
C GLU A 444 15.44 -5.69 -29.15
N VAL A 445 15.04 -4.41 -29.25
CA VAL A 445 13.63 -4.03 -29.37
C VAL A 445 13.41 -3.01 -30.47
N ASP A 446 12.29 -3.13 -31.19
CA ASP A 446 11.77 -2.17 -32.14
C ASP A 446 10.50 -1.53 -31.56
N ILE A 447 10.52 -0.21 -31.42
CA ILE A 447 9.41 0.59 -30.89
C ILE A 447 8.63 1.33 -31.98
N ALA A 448 8.91 1.08 -33.27
CA ALA A 448 8.26 1.79 -34.38
C ALA A 448 6.72 1.64 -34.35
N ALA A 449 6.21 0.51 -33.89
CA ALA A 449 4.77 0.25 -33.73
C ALA A 449 4.10 1.11 -32.62
N LEU A 450 4.88 1.70 -31.70
CA LEU A 450 4.37 2.51 -30.58
C LEU A 450 4.19 4.00 -30.96
N GLY A 451 4.55 4.38 -32.18
CA GLY A 451 4.42 5.73 -32.70
C GLY A 451 5.74 6.35 -33.16
N SER A 452 5.67 7.51 -33.79
CA SER A 452 6.84 8.20 -34.35
C SER A 452 7.66 9.00 -33.33
N ASP A 453 7.12 9.19 -32.12
CA ASP A 453 7.75 9.94 -31.03
C ASP A 453 8.42 8.98 -30.04
N ALA A 454 9.70 8.72 -30.24
CA ALA A 454 10.47 7.77 -29.44
C ALA A 454 10.55 8.18 -27.95
N LEU A 455 10.66 9.49 -27.63
CA LEU A 455 10.65 9.94 -26.24
C LEU A 455 9.31 9.64 -25.58
N ALA A 456 8.20 9.95 -26.26
CA ALA A 456 6.88 9.68 -25.70
C ALA A 456 6.64 8.17 -25.54
N ALA A 457 7.00 7.35 -26.52
CA ALA A 457 6.83 5.90 -26.47
C ALA A 457 7.65 5.23 -25.32
N LEU A 458 8.87 5.72 -25.09
CA LEU A 458 9.78 5.13 -24.09
C LEU A 458 9.50 5.60 -22.66
N PHE A 459 9.07 6.86 -22.49
CA PHE A 459 8.93 7.47 -21.16
C PHE A 459 7.49 7.72 -20.71
N THR A 460 6.50 7.35 -21.53
CA THR A 460 5.11 7.36 -21.06
C THR A 460 4.91 6.39 -19.91
N GLU A 461 4.19 6.84 -18.90
CA GLU A 461 3.85 6.06 -17.72
C GLU A 461 2.36 5.64 -17.73
N GLU A 462 1.79 5.49 -18.92
CA GLU A 462 0.51 4.81 -19.09
C GLU A 462 0.64 3.37 -18.58
N LEU A 463 -0.40 2.84 -17.91
CA LEU A 463 -0.37 1.48 -17.40
C LEU A 463 -0.12 0.44 -18.51
N GLY A 464 0.42 -0.68 -18.13
CA GLY A 464 0.71 -1.80 -19.01
C GLY A 464 1.73 -2.75 -18.40
N ALA A 465 2.22 -3.68 -19.19
CA ALA A 465 3.29 -4.58 -18.78
C ALA A 465 4.09 -5.07 -19.99
N VAL A 466 5.35 -5.40 -19.75
CA VAL A 466 6.17 -6.19 -20.67
C VAL A 466 6.14 -7.64 -20.21
N ILE A 467 5.80 -8.54 -21.13
CA ILE A 467 5.83 -9.98 -20.91
C ILE A 467 6.91 -10.61 -21.80
N GLN A 468 7.60 -11.63 -21.27
CA GLN A 468 8.46 -12.50 -22.06
C GLN A 468 7.79 -13.86 -22.22
N ILE A 469 7.78 -14.39 -23.45
CA ILE A 469 7.19 -15.67 -23.80
C ILE A 469 8.16 -16.51 -24.62
N ASN A 470 7.97 -17.85 -24.69
CA ASN A 470 8.64 -18.63 -25.72
C ASN A 470 8.11 -18.21 -27.10
N ALA A 471 8.98 -18.10 -28.09
CA ALA A 471 8.56 -17.75 -29.45
C ALA A 471 7.53 -18.72 -30.04
N ALA A 472 7.64 -20.01 -29.69
CA ALA A 472 6.71 -21.06 -30.10
C ALA A 472 5.29 -20.89 -29.52
N ASP A 473 5.13 -20.15 -28.42
CA ASP A 473 3.83 -19.93 -27.76
C ASP A 473 3.10 -18.67 -28.29
N ARG A 474 3.68 -17.95 -29.24
CA ARG A 474 3.19 -16.66 -29.74
C ARG A 474 1.71 -16.69 -30.09
N GLU A 475 1.29 -17.61 -30.96
CA GLU A 475 -0.11 -17.71 -31.42
C GLU A 475 -1.09 -17.93 -30.27
N ALA A 476 -0.73 -18.82 -29.33
CA ALA A 476 -1.56 -19.12 -28.17
C ALA A 476 -1.68 -17.91 -27.23
N VAL A 477 -0.59 -17.14 -27.03
CA VAL A 477 -0.60 -15.93 -26.23
C VAL A 477 -1.42 -14.83 -26.89
N GLU A 478 -1.22 -14.59 -28.20
CA GLU A 478 -1.99 -13.60 -28.96
C GLU A 478 -3.49 -13.93 -28.95
N GLN A 479 -3.85 -15.22 -29.02
CA GLN A 479 -5.24 -15.66 -28.87
C GLN A 479 -5.82 -15.32 -27.49
N ILE A 480 -5.12 -15.63 -26.41
CA ILE A 480 -5.55 -15.30 -25.05
C ILE A 480 -5.72 -13.77 -24.88
N LEU A 481 -4.78 -12.98 -25.37
CA LEU A 481 -4.88 -11.52 -25.34
C LEU A 481 -6.11 -11.02 -26.13
N ALA A 482 -6.38 -11.63 -27.30
CA ALA A 482 -7.55 -11.27 -28.11
C ALA A 482 -8.88 -11.64 -27.42
N GLU A 483 -8.98 -12.82 -26.79
CA GLU A 483 -10.16 -13.25 -26.03
C GLU A 483 -10.50 -12.30 -24.88
N HIS A 484 -9.49 -11.61 -24.33
CA HIS A 484 -9.65 -10.61 -23.28
C HIS A 484 -9.69 -9.16 -23.80
N GLY A 485 -9.82 -8.96 -25.12
CA GLY A 485 -9.98 -7.64 -25.73
C GLY A 485 -8.70 -6.83 -25.86
N LEU A 486 -7.51 -7.44 -25.79
CA LEU A 486 -6.21 -6.76 -25.75
C LEU A 486 -5.41 -6.82 -27.06
N ALA A 487 -5.92 -7.45 -28.11
CA ALA A 487 -5.18 -7.62 -29.35
C ALA A 487 -4.73 -6.28 -29.97
N HIS A 488 -5.56 -5.24 -29.83
CA HIS A 488 -5.30 -3.93 -30.44
C HIS A 488 -4.21 -3.12 -29.70
N CYS A 489 -3.88 -3.48 -28.47
CA CYS A 489 -2.91 -2.78 -27.63
C CYS A 489 -1.73 -3.68 -27.22
N SER A 490 -1.56 -4.82 -27.88
CA SER A 490 -0.44 -5.74 -27.67
C SER A 490 0.54 -5.66 -28.83
N HIS A 491 1.82 -5.40 -28.52
CA HIS A 491 2.87 -5.13 -29.49
C HIS A 491 4.08 -6.03 -29.25
N VAL A 492 4.49 -6.78 -30.26
CA VAL A 492 5.78 -7.49 -30.22
C VAL A 492 6.88 -6.46 -30.33
N LEU A 493 7.77 -6.42 -29.36
CA LEU A 493 8.89 -5.47 -29.30
C LEU A 493 10.18 -6.06 -29.84
N GLY A 494 10.49 -7.34 -29.55
CA GLY A 494 11.75 -7.97 -29.88
C GLY A 494 12.06 -9.16 -29.00
N SER A 495 13.32 -9.31 -28.57
CA SER A 495 13.78 -10.46 -27.78
C SER A 495 14.88 -10.09 -26.79
N ALA A 496 15.16 -11.00 -25.85
CA ALA A 496 16.32 -10.98 -24.95
C ALA A 496 17.41 -11.91 -25.47
#